data_52fa0f68939eb7538a0b32369ecedc82
#
_entry.id   52fa0f68939eb7538a0b32369ecedc82
#
_cell.length_a   1.000
_cell.length_b   1.000
_cell.length_c   1.000
_cell.angle_alpha   90.00
_cell.angle_beta   90.00
_cell.angle_gamma   90.00
#
_symmetry.space_group_name_H-M   'P 1'
#
loop_
_entity.id
_entity.type
_entity.pdbx_description
1 polymer ?
#
loop_
_entity_poly.entity_id
_entity_poly.type
_entity_poly.pdbx_seq_one_letter_code
_entity_poly.pdbx_strand_id
1 'polypeptide(L)'
;MKGIADLHIHSRYSRATSKQGTPEYLNLWARKKGISIVGTGDFTHPEWRKELEEKLVPAEDGFYCLKEDSVLEESREYEGEAPRFVLSGEISSIYKKNGKVRKVHNVILLPGLEDAEKLSKKLETIGNIHSDGRPILGLDSHDLLEIMLEICPDGILIPAHIWTPHFSLFGAFSGFDTMEECFEDLTPYIHAVETGLSSDPPMNWRFSALDRFQLISNSDAHSPAKLGREANLLDIEMSYQGLYKAIQEGEGLEGTIEFFPEEGKYHFDGHRKCHLCLTPKEAEAYGGICPVCGKKITIGVDHRVMQLSDREDGEARKNKKPYENLVPLPEVIAASTGKSSGSKRVQEQYENMLKKLGSEFDILRKIPVEEIRKEEGYLVSEGIRRLRTGQVKKSPGFDGEYGTISLFDPEEIENPNGQMSFFNEWEREKEPGIQAVDSCISGGLTQKKTEELSGLSVEDREESVAEKQKETIQQLNEKQKQAAETIARRIAVAAGPGTGKTKTLISRILYLLEERKVSPGEITAVTFTNQAAKELKERLEKQLGSRRSVNRMHIGTFHSLCLDF
;
A
#
# COMPACT_ATOMS: atom_id res chain seq x y z
N MET A 1 12.69 16.77 22.76
CA MET A 1 12.79 15.29 22.81
C MET A 1 12.82 14.74 21.40
N LYS A 2 13.78 13.88 21.11
CA LYS A 2 13.82 13.19 19.81
C LYS A 2 12.84 12.03 19.81
N GLY A 3 11.91 12.04 18.86
CA GLY A 3 10.86 11.05 18.76
C GLY A 3 10.41 10.79 17.32
N ILE A 4 9.61 9.77 17.15
CA ILE A 4 8.99 9.41 15.87
C ILE A 4 7.48 9.58 16.00
N ALA A 5 6.86 10.24 15.02
CA ALA A 5 5.42 10.50 15.03
C ALA A 5 4.75 9.93 13.78
N ASP A 6 3.62 9.24 13.96
CA ASP A 6 2.71 8.79 12.92
C ASP A 6 1.32 9.34 13.22
N LEU A 7 0.89 10.34 12.45
CA LEU A 7 -0.24 11.22 12.78
C LEU A 7 -1.50 10.91 11.98
N HIS A 8 -1.39 10.09 10.94
CA HIS A 8 -2.49 9.71 10.06
C HIS A 8 -2.69 8.19 10.08
N ILE A 9 -3.69 7.78 10.83
CA ILE A 9 -4.08 6.38 11.00
C ILE A 9 -5.61 6.26 11.03
N HIS A 10 -6.09 5.02 10.98
CA HIS A 10 -7.52 4.72 11.08
C HIS A 10 -7.84 3.76 12.22
N SER A 11 -8.95 4.03 12.91
CA SER A 11 -9.50 3.17 13.95
C SER A 11 -10.30 2.00 13.36
N ARG A 12 -10.78 1.14 14.24
CA ARG A 12 -11.70 0.03 13.88
C ARG A 12 -13.05 0.48 13.33
N TYR A 13 -13.37 1.76 13.41
CA TYR A 13 -14.63 2.35 12.93
C TYR A 13 -14.55 2.81 11.47
N SER A 14 -13.36 2.88 10.88
CA SER A 14 -13.19 3.13 9.46
C SER A 14 -13.35 1.87 8.62
N ARG A 15 -13.78 2.05 7.37
CA ARG A 15 -13.95 0.94 6.42
C ARG A 15 -12.61 0.29 6.06
N ALA A 16 -12.66 -1.02 5.86
CA ALA A 16 -11.51 -1.84 5.47
C ALA A 16 -10.37 -1.87 6.50
N THR A 17 -10.64 -1.53 7.77
CA THR A 17 -9.68 -1.54 8.87
C THR A 17 -9.73 -2.82 9.71
N SER A 18 -8.68 -3.04 10.48
CA SER A 18 -8.60 -4.13 11.44
C SER A 18 -9.52 -3.87 12.64
N LYS A 19 -10.17 -4.91 13.16
CA LYS A 19 -10.89 -4.86 14.44
C LYS A 19 -9.99 -4.53 15.64
N GLN A 20 -8.67 -4.72 15.48
CA GLN A 20 -7.65 -4.35 16.48
C GLN A 20 -7.26 -2.86 16.42
N GLY A 21 -7.87 -2.04 15.58
CA GLY A 21 -7.68 -0.58 15.57
C GLY A 21 -8.27 0.07 16.81
N THR A 22 -7.76 -0.27 18.00
CA THR A 22 -8.18 0.23 19.33
C THR A 22 -7.00 0.88 20.04
N PRO A 23 -7.23 1.78 21.03
CA PRO A 23 -6.15 2.49 21.71
C PRO A 23 -5.11 1.56 22.34
N GLU A 24 -5.53 0.40 22.85
CA GLU A 24 -4.63 -0.58 23.46
C GLU A 24 -3.67 -1.20 22.46
N TYR A 25 -4.18 -1.61 21.29
CA TYR A 25 -3.34 -2.19 20.24
C TYR A 25 -2.48 -1.12 19.53
N LEU A 26 -2.97 0.11 19.40
CA LEU A 26 -2.17 1.23 18.93
C LEU A 26 -0.99 1.50 19.88
N ASN A 27 -1.24 1.49 21.19
CA ASN A 27 -0.19 1.59 22.20
C ASN A 27 0.83 0.45 22.09
N LEU A 28 0.37 -0.80 21.99
CA LEU A 28 1.25 -1.97 21.84
C LEU A 28 2.16 -1.85 20.62
N TRP A 29 1.58 -1.56 19.46
CA TRP A 29 2.34 -1.48 18.22
C TRP A 29 3.25 -0.26 18.14
N ALA A 30 2.86 0.86 18.73
CA ALA A 30 3.73 2.02 18.86
C ALA A 30 5.00 1.68 19.67
N ARG A 31 4.86 0.94 20.79
CA ARG A 31 6.01 0.43 21.56
C ARG A 31 6.88 -0.51 20.76
N LYS A 32 6.28 -1.52 20.11
CA LYS A 32 7.00 -2.47 19.24
C LYS A 32 7.82 -1.75 18.17
N LYS A 33 7.26 -0.69 17.61
CA LYS A 33 7.91 0.06 16.53
C LYS A 33 8.84 1.18 16.99
N GLY A 34 8.71 1.65 18.23
CA GLY A 34 9.47 2.79 18.75
C GLY A 34 8.88 4.14 18.32
N ILE A 35 7.55 4.22 18.17
CA ILE A 35 6.82 5.45 17.85
C ILE A 35 6.47 6.17 19.15
N SER A 36 6.81 7.45 19.23
CA SER A 36 6.61 8.26 20.42
C SER A 36 5.26 8.99 20.42
N ILE A 37 4.77 9.39 19.25
CA ILE A 37 3.51 10.12 19.09
C ILE A 37 2.67 9.42 18.02
N VAL A 38 1.42 9.09 18.37
CA VAL A 38 0.46 8.43 17.47
C VAL A 38 -0.79 9.28 17.35
N GLY A 39 -1.23 9.56 16.14
CA GLY A 39 -2.55 10.11 15.89
C GLY A 39 -3.64 9.14 16.34
N THR A 40 -4.74 9.63 16.90
CA THR A 40 -5.86 8.75 17.28
C THR A 40 -6.61 8.20 16.07
N GLY A 41 -6.58 8.93 14.94
CA GLY A 41 -7.47 8.69 13.82
C GLY A 41 -8.93 8.98 14.16
N ASP A 42 -9.74 9.16 13.17
CA ASP A 42 -11.21 9.03 13.17
C ASP A 42 -11.96 9.81 14.28
N PHE A 43 -11.41 10.93 14.79
CA PHE A 43 -11.99 11.68 15.91
C PHE A 43 -13.45 12.11 15.67
N THR A 44 -13.90 12.17 14.41
CA THR A 44 -15.28 12.56 14.07
C THR A 44 -16.31 11.51 14.45
N HIS A 45 -15.92 10.22 14.51
CA HIS A 45 -16.86 9.14 14.80
C HIS A 45 -17.27 9.14 16.29
N PRO A 46 -18.58 9.26 16.63
CA PRO A 46 -19.02 9.43 18.02
C PRO A 46 -18.60 8.30 18.96
N GLU A 47 -18.76 7.04 18.53
CA GLU A 47 -18.38 5.88 19.34
C GLU A 47 -16.88 5.80 19.56
N TRP A 48 -16.07 6.24 18.56
CA TRP A 48 -14.63 6.30 18.71
C TRP A 48 -14.22 7.36 19.74
N ARG A 49 -14.77 8.58 19.66
CA ARG A 49 -14.49 9.63 20.66
C ARG A 49 -14.83 9.15 22.07
N LYS A 50 -15.99 8.53 22.25
CA LYS A 50 -16.39 7.96 23.55
C LYS A 50 -15.36 6.94 24.05
N GLU A 51 -14.86 6.07 23.18
CA GLU A 51 -13.82 5.10 23.52
C GLU A 51 -12.51 5.79 23.91
N LEU A 52 -12.13 6.87 23.21
CA LEU A 52 -10.96 7.67 23.56
C LEU A 52 -11.12 8.33 24.93
N GLU A 53 -12.27 8.94 25.22
CA GLU A 53 -12.58 9.54 26.53
C GLU A 53 -12.55 8.51 27.68
N GLU A 54 -13.03 7.31 27.41
CA GLU A 54 -13.04 6.24 28.40
C GLU A 54 -11.64 5.68 28.68
N LYS A 55 -10.76 5.62 27.68
CA LYS A 55 -9.48 4.90 27.75
C LYS A 55 -8.22 5.78 27.84
N LEU A 56 -8.33 7.04 27.45
CA LEU A 56 -7.20 7.96 27.49
C LEU A 56 -7.27 8.89 28.72
N VAL A 57 -6.10 9.35 29.17
CA VAL A 57 -5.96 10.39 30.18
C VAL A 57 -5.02 11.46 29.64
N PRO A 58 -5.23 12.74 30.01
CA PRO A 58 -4.27 13.80 29.70
C PRO A 58 -2.87 13.47 30.20
N ALA A 59 -1.88 13.75 29.37
CA ALA A 59 -0.46 13.66 29.69
C ALA A 59 0.16 15.07 29.67
N GLU A 60 1.05 15.35 28.73
CA GLU A 60 1.51 16.70 28.49
C GLU A 60 0.43 17.53 27.76
N ASP A 61 0.58 18.85 27.72
CA ASP A 61 -0.39 19.76 27.12
C ASP A 61 -0.79 19.33 25.68
N GLY A 62 -2.07 19.05 25.49
CA GLY A 62 -2.65 18.59 24.22
C GLY A 62 -2.33 17.14 23.82
N PHE A 63 -1.58 16.41 24.65
CA PHE A 63 -1.32 14.99 24.48
C PHE A 63 -2.03 14.13 25.52
N TYR A 64 -2.25 12.88 25.14
CA TYR A 64 -2.90 11.87 25.97
C TYR A 64 -2.04 10.62 26.07
N CYS A 65 -2.22 9.85 27.14
CA CYS A 65 -1.70 8.50 27.23
C CYS A 65 -2.80 7.51 27.57
N LEU A 66 -2.56 6.23 27.28
CA LEU A 66 -3.49 5.17 27.62
C LEU A 66 -3.55 5.00 29.14
N LYS A 67 -4.76 4.84 29.72
CA LYS A 67 -4.95 4.51 31.14
C LYS A 67 -4.21 3.23 31.49
N GLU A 68 -3.60 3.19 32.66
CA GLU A 68 -2.78 2.05 33.10
C GLU A 68 -3.55 0.72 33.14
N ASP A 69 -4.84 0.76 33.50
CA ASP A 69 -5.73 -0.40 33.52
C ASP A 69 -6.13 -0.90 32.12
N SER A 70 -5.94 -0.08 31.09
CA SER A 70 -6.21 -0.41 29.69
C SER A 70 -4.93 -0.87 28.94
N VAL A 71 -3.75 -0.78 29.55
CA VAL A 71 -2.50 -1.25 28.94
C VAL A 71 -2.47 -2.77 28.88
N LEU A 72 -2.31 -3.32 27.66
CA LEU A 72 -2.17 -4.77 27.46
C LEU A 72 -0.92 -5.29 28.20
N GLU A 73 -1.03 -6.45 28.83
CA GLU A 73 0.09 -7.10 29.52
C GLU A 73 1.29 -7.30 28.60
N GLU A 74 1.04 -7.70 27.35
CA GLU A 74 2.07 -7.83 26.29
C GLU A 74 2.85 -6.52 26.08
N SER A 75 2.21 -5.34 26.21
CA SER A 75 2.86 -4.05 26.02
C SER A 75 3.99 -3.78 26.99
N ARG A 76 3.96 -4.44 28.17
CA ARG A 76 4.97 -4.30 29.23
C ARG A 76 6.25 -5.10 28.95
N GLU A 77 6.20 -5.98 27.93
CA GLU A 77 7.38 -6.74 27.50
C GLU A 77 8.33 -5.90 26.63
N TYR A 78 7.88 -4.74 26.13
CA TYR A 78 8.66 -3.85 25.26
C TYR A 78 9.12 -2.63 26.04
N GLU A 79 10.43 -2.43 26.07
CA GLU A 79 11.07 -1.31 26.74
C GLU A 79 10.77 0.03 26.04
N GLY A 80 10.84 1.13 26.78
CA GLY A 80 10.66 2.49 26.26
C GLY A 80 9.54 3.26 26.94
N GLU A 81 9.46 4.55 26.65
CA GLU A 81 8.40 5.42 27.16
C GLU A 81 7.04 5.07 26.56
N ALA A 82 5.98 5.33 27.33
CA ALA A 82 4.63 5.16 26.83
C ALA A 82 4.38 6.13 25.67
N PRO A 83 3.86 5.66 24.53
CA PRO A 83 3.52 6.54 23.42
C PRO A 83 2.45 7.55 23.82
N ARG A 84 2.51 8.74 23.23
CA ARG A 84 1.49 9.78 23.36
C ARG A 84 0.52 9.71 22.21
N PHE A 85 -0.73 10.02 22.49
CA PHE A 85 -1.78 10.17 21.50
C PHE A 85 -2.08 11.64 21.28
N VAL A 86 -2.25 12.03 20.02
CA VAL A 86 -2.77 13.34 19.59
C VAL A 86 -4.06 13.14 18.83
N LEU A 87 -5.04 14.00 19.04
CA LEU A 87 -6.33 13.90 18.33
C LEU A 87 -6.12 14.15 16.85
N SER A 88 -6.45 13.15 16.03
CA SER A 88 -6.36 13.26 14.57
C SER A 88 -7.56 12.60 13.89
N GLY A 89 -7.76 12.92 12.61
CA GLY A 89 -8.77 12.26 11.80
C GLY A 89 -8.73 12.74 10.37
N GLU A 90 -9.09 11.88 9.43
CA GLU A 90 -9.16 12.17 8.02
C GLU A 90 -10.60 12.46 7.60
N ILE A 91 -10.79 13.53 6.82
CA ILE A 91 -12.08 13.91 6.23
C ILE A 91 -11.99 13.77 4.72
N SER A 92 -12.93 13.04 4.13
CA SER A 92 -13.06 12.89 2.68
C SER A 92 -14.02 13.95 2.12
N SER A 93 -13.49 14.96 1.45
CA SER A 93 -14.24 16.01 0.78
C SER A 93 -14.57 15.63 -0.66
N ILE A 94 -15.87 15.54 -1.02
CA ILE A 94 -16.34 15.26 -2.39
C ILE A 94 -17.32 16.35 -2.81
N TYR A 95 -16.90 17.20 -3.75
CA TYR A 95 -17.68 18.37 -4.15
C TYR A 95 -17.48 18.73 -5.64
N LYS A 96 -18.22 19.71 -6.12
CA LYS A 96 -18.02 20.26 -7.47
C LYS A 96 -17.36 21.64 -7.38
N LYS A 97 -16.23 21.79 -8.06
CA LYS A 97 -15.50 23.07 -8.18
C LYS A 97 -14.91 23.19 -9.58
N ASN A 98 -15.04 24.38 -10.19
CA ASN A 98 -14.56 24.66 -11.55
C ASN A 98 -15.07 23.66 -12.61
N GLY A 99 -16.36 23.28 -12.51
CA GLY A 99 -17.01 22.36 -13.47
C GLY A 99 -16.59 20.87 -13.35
N LYS A 100 -15.70 20.53 -12.40
CA LYS A 100 -15.22 19.15 -12.17
C LYS A 100 -15.65 18.64 -10.80
N VAL A 101 -15.80 17.31 -10.68
CA VAL A 101 -15.93 16.66 -9.37
C VAL A 101 -14.54 16.57 -8.76
N ARG A 102 -14.37 17.18 -7.59
CA ARG A 102 -13.14 17.14 -6.80
C ARG A 102 -13.30 16.15 -5.66
N LYS A 103 -12.21 15.45 -5.34
CA LYS A 103 -12.14 14.50 -4.24
C LYS A 103 -10.80 14.69 -3.56
N VAL A 104 -10.82 15.17 -2.34
CA VAL A 104 -9.62 15.49 -1.57
C VAL A 104 -9.78 14.92 -0.17
N HIS A 105 -8.74 14.31 0.34
CA HIS A 105 -8.63 13.92 1.73
C HIS A 105 -7.81 14.94 2.50
N ASN A 106 -8.26 15.27 3.70
CA ASN A 106 -7.60 16.20 4.60
C ASN A 106 -7.48 15.60 5.98
N VAL A 107 -6.28 15.53 6.52
CA VAL A 107 -6.03 15.20 7.93
C VAL A 107 -6.17 16.43 8.77
N ILE A 108 -6.86 16.32 9.91
CA ILE A 108 -7.00 17.37 10.91
C ILE A 108 -6.38 16.87 12.21
N LEU A 109 -5.54 17.70 12.84
CA LEU A 109 -5.03 17.51 14.19
C LEU A 109 -5.63 18.57 15.12
N LEU A 110 -6.00 18.17 16.32
CA LEU A 110 -6.65 19.02 17.30
C LEU A 110 -5.97 18.92 18.69
N PRO A 111 -5.93 20.03 19.47
CA PRO A 111 -5.28 20.04 20.76
C PRO A 111 -6.05 19.30 21.85
N GLY A 112 -7.35 19.03 21.65
CA GLY A 112 -8.15 18.42 22.71
C GLY A 112 -9.44 17.75 22.28
N LEU A 113 -9.98 16.88 23.15
CA LEU A 113 -11.25 16.17 22.96
C LEU A 113 -12.44 17.15 22.87
N GLU A 114 -12.39 18.28 23.57
CA GLU A 114 -13.45 19.30 23.52
C GLU A 114 -13.54 19.91 22.11
N ASP A 115 -12.40 20.23 21.48
CA ASP A 115 -12.36 20.78 20.14
C ASP A 115 -12.78 19.74 19.12
N ALA A 116 -12.39 18.49 19.30
CA ALA A 116 -12.83 17.37 18.49
C ALA A 116 -14.35 17.18 18.56
N GLU A 117 -14.95 17.32 19.74
CA GLU A 117 -16.40 17.25 19.92
C GLU A 117 -17.11 18.40 19.22
N LYS A 118 -16.64 19.65 19.41
CA LYS A 118 -17.22 20.85 18.78
C LYS A 118 -17.18 20.75 17.25
N LEU A 119 -16.02 20.40 16.70
CA LEU A 119 -15.86 20.27 15.25
C LEU A 119 -16.74 19.13 14.71
N SER A 120 -16.79 17.99 15.38
CA SER A 120 -17.63 16.87 14.97
C SER A 120 -19.12 17.19 14.96
N LYS A 121 -19.62 17.88 16.00
CA LYS A 121 -21.01 18.35 16.05
C LYS A 121 -21.34 19.29 14.88
N LYS A 122 -20.41 20.15 14.48
CA LYS A 122 -20.58 21.00 13.32
C LYS A 122 -20.62 20.19 12.02
N LEU A 123 -19.69 19.27 11.83
CA LEU A 123 -19.63 18.41 10.64
C LEU A 123 -20.86 17.50 10.53
N GLU A 124 -21.42 17.03 11.65
CA GLU A 124 -22.65 16.24 11.71
C GLU A 124 -23.86 16.98 11.12
N THR A 125 -23.90 18.31 11.24
CA THR A 125 -24.95 19.13 10.60
C THR A 125 -24.84 19.19 9.07
N ILE A 126 -23.67 18.82 8.52
CA ILE A 126 -23.36 18.85 7.08
C ILE A 126 -23.50 17.48 6.45
N GLY A 127 -23.11 16.41 7.18
CA GLY A 127 -23.17 15.05 6.66
C GLY A 127 -23.09 13.97 7.73
N ASN A 128 -23.10 12.71 7.27
CA ASN A 128 -23.10 11.56 8.16
C ASN A 128 -21.68 11.24 8.64
N ILE A 129 -21.45 11.35 9.94
CA ILE A 129 -20.18 11.02 10.62
C ILE A 129 -20.24 9.69 11.42
N HIS A 130 -21.36 8.95 11.36
CA HIS A 130 -21.59 7.74 12.16
C HIS A 130 -21.30 6.43 11.40
N SER A 131 -21.19 6.49 10.08
CA SER A 131 -21.09 5.27 9.24
C SER A 131 -19.67 4.87 8.89
N ASP A 132 -18.70 5.75 9.12
CA ASP A 132 -17.29 5.56 8.77
C ASP A 132 -16.45 6.49 9.64
N GLY A 133 -15.34 5.99 10.19
CA GLY A 133 -14.38 6.81 10.94
C GLY A 133 -13.81 7.95 10.09
N ARG A 134 -13.66 7.72 8.79
CA ARG A 134 -13.36 8.73 7.77
C ARG A 134 -14.64 9.15 7.05
N PRO A 135 -15.35 10.18 7.51
CA PRO A 135 -16.60 10.57 6.91
C PRO A 135 -16.40 11.16 5.51
N ILE A 136 -17.33 10.81 4.62
CA ILE A 136 -17.40 11.40 3.28
C ILE A 136 -18.42 12.53 3.33
N LEU A 137 -17.93 13.77 3.15
CA LEU A 137 -18.75 14.97 3.22
C LEU A 137 -18.84 15.64 1.85
N GLY A 138 -20.03 16.14 1.53
CA GLY A 138 -20.28 17.01 0.36
C GLY A 138 -19.80 18.45 0.61
N LEU A 139 -18.62 18.60 1.23
CA LEU A 139 -18.05 19.86 1.71
C LEU A 139 -16.77 20.19 0.94
N ASP A 140 -16.61 21.44 0.52
CA ASP A 140 -15.37 21.94 -0.07
C ASP A 140 -14.23 21.91 0.96
N SER A 141 -13.03 21.60 0.53
CA SER A 141 -11.84 21.62 1.41
C SER A 141 -11.56 23.02 1.96
N HIS A 142 -11.86 24.08 1.19
CA HIS A 142 -11.81 25.46 1.65
C HIS A 142 -12.77 25.67 2.83
N ASP A 143 -14.04 25.31 2.66
CA ASP A 143 -15.06 25.49 3.71
C ASP A 143 -14.77 24.60 4.94
N LEU A 144 -14.19 23.41 4.73
CA LEU A 144 -13.73 22.55 5.84
C LEU A 144 -12.65 23.25 6.66
N LEU A 145 -11.68 23.89 6.00
CA LEU A 145 -10.62 24.65 6.66
C LEU A 145 -11.19 25.87 7.41
N GLU A 146 -12.11 26.62 6.79
CA GLU A 146 -12.78 27.77 7.41
C GLU A 146 -13.51 27.34 8.70
N ILE A 147 -14.32 26.28 8.63
CA ILE A 147 -15.04 25.73 9.79
C ILE A 147 -14.07 25.29 10.89
N MET A 148 -12.96 24.64 10.54
CA MET A 148 -11.96 24.22 11.52
C MET A 148 -11.33 25.43 12.22
N LEU A 149 -10.92 26.44 11.47
CA LEU A 149 -10.30 27.67 12.01
C LEU A 149 -11.26 28.48 12.89
N GLU A 150 -12.56 28.53 12.55
CA GLU A 150 -13.58 29.17 13.39
C GLU A 150 -13.78 28.48 14.73
N ILE A 151 -13.68 27.15 14.77
CA ILE A 151 -13.94 26.34 15.97
C ILE A 151 -12.68 26.16 16.81
N CYS A 152 -11.56 25.90 16.15
CA CYS A 152 -10.26 25.63 16.76
C CYS A 152 -9.15 26.31 15.96
N PRO A 153 -8.80 27.58 16.25
CA PRO A 153 -7.74 28.29 15.55
C PRO A 153 -6.36 27.62 15.65
N ASP A 154 -6.13 26.85 16.70
CA ASP A 154 -4.90 26.06 16.90
C ASP A 154 -4.97 24.69 16.24
N GLY A 155 -6.05 24.36 15.52
CA GLY A 155 -6.17 23.15 14.71
C GLY A 155 -5.22 23.18 13.51
N ILE A 156 -4.76 22.03 13.08
CA ILE A 156 -3.90 21.88 11.90
C ILE A 156 -4.64 21.09 10.84
N LEU A 157 -4.78 21.64 9.63
CA LEU A 157 -5.29 20.93 8.48
C LEU A 157 -4.14 20.64 7.49
N ILE A 158 -4.06 19.38 7.06
CA ILE A 158 -2.99 18.87 6.19
C ILE A 158 -3.65 18.13 5.03
N PRO A 159 -3.49 18.57 3.77
CA PRO A 159 -3.87 17.77 2.62
C PRO A 159 -3.15 16.43 2.64
N ALA A 160 -3.94 15.34 2.67
CA ALA A 160 -3.42 13.98 2.82
C ALA A 160 -2.89 13.41 1.51
N HIS A 161 -1.81 12.60 1.57
CA HIS A 161 -1.25 11.80 0.46
C HIS A 161 -1.46 12.45 -0.93
N ILE A 162 -0.91 13.65 -1.10
CA ILE A 162 -1.27 14.64 -2.13
C ILE A 162 -1.19 14.17 -3.59
N TRP A 163 -0.55 13.04 -3.88
CA TRP A 163 -0.31 12.53 -5.24
C TRP A 163 -1.10 11.26 -5.60
N THR A 164 -1.84 10.65 -4.68
CA THR A 164 -2.63 9.47 -5.04
C THR A 164 -3.58 9.79 -6.20
N PRO A 165 -3.80 8.87 -7.16
CA PRO A 165 -4.62 9.19 -8.34
C PRO A 165 -6.03 9.66 -8.04
N HIS A 166 -6.59 9.21 -6.92
CA HIS A 166 -7.93 9.57 -6.42
C HIS A 166 -7.83 10.10 -5.00
N PHE A 167 -8.75 10.98 -4.63
CA PHE A 167 -8.91 11.51 -3.27
C PHE A 167 -7.68 12.27 -2.75
N SER A 168 -7.01 13.00 -3.61
CA SER A 168 -5.83 13.78 -3.23
C SER A 168 -5.79 15.13 -3.94
N LEU A 169 -5.02 16.05 -3.35
CA LEU A 169 -4.94 17.42 -3.83
C LEU A 169 -4.47 17.54 -5.27
N PHE A 170 -3.40 16.82 -5.64
CA PHE A 170 -2.81 16.84 -6.99
C PHE A 170 -3.10 15.59 -7.82
N GLY A 171 -4.01 14.74 -7.35
CA GLY A 171 -4.34 13.49 -8.02
C GLY A 171 -4.84 13.66 -9.47
N ALA A 172 -4.36 12.83 -10.37
CA ALA A 172 -4.62 12.94 -11.81
C ALA A 172 -6.11 12.91 -12.19
N PHE A 173 -6.97 12.24 -11.40
CA PHE A 173 -8.39 12.06 -11.76
C PHE A 173 -9.33 13.08 -11.14
N SER A 174 -9.03 13.57 -9.94
CA SER A 174 -9.97 14.41 -9.19
C SER A 174 -9.32 15.57 -8.43
N GLY A 175 -8.02 15.74 -8.58
CA GLY A 175 -7.24 16.79 -7.93
C GLY A 175 -7.26 18.12 -8.69
N PHE A 176 -6.42 19.01 -8.21
CA PHE A 176 -6.17 20.36 -8.72
C PHE A 176 -4.76 20.44 -9.30
N ASP A 177 -4.45 21.57 -9.95
CA ASP A 177 -3.09 21.81 -10.43
C ASP A 177 -2.29 22.73 -9.48
N THR A 178 -2.99 23.50 -8.62
CA THR A 178 -2.38 24.36 -7.61
C THR A 178 -3.10 24.26 -6.27
N MET A 179 -2.44 24.66 -5.19
CA MET A 179 -3.02 24.74 -3.85
C MET A 179 -4.11 25.81 -3.80
N GLU A 180 -3.88 26.92 -4.48
CA GLU A 180 -4.81 28.07 -4.55
C GLU A 180 -6.14 27.73 -5.23
N GLU A 181 -6.15 26.81 -6.19
CA GLU A 181 -7.40 26.32 -6.77
C GLU A 181 -8.28 25.57 -5.77
N CYS A 182 -7.66 24.94 -4.77
CA CYS A 182 -8.36 24.18 -3.73
C CYS A 182 -8.78 25.07 -2.56
N PHE A 183 -7.83 25.81 -1.96
CA PHE A 183 -8.02 26.53 -0.70
C PHE A 183 -8.19 28.05 -0.87
N GLU A 184 -8.09 28.57 -2.08
CA GLU A 184 -8.32 29.99 -2.43
C GLU A 184 -7.57 30.95 -1.48
N ASP A 185 -8.28 31.90 -0.87
CA ASP A 185 -7.74 32.87 0.08
C ASP A 185 -7.32 32.26 1.43
N LEU A 186 -7.75 31.04 1.74
CA LEU A 186 -7.30 30.30 2.93
C LEU A 186 -6.01 29.52 2.72
N THR A 187 -5.44 29.52 1.52
CA THR A 187 -4.13 28.87 1.24
C THR A 187 -3.00 29.27 2.21
N PRO A 188 -2.91 30.51 2.73
CA PRO A 188 -1.90 30.90 3.71
C PRO A 188 -1.97 30.15 5.06
N TYR A 189 -3.09 29.49 5.36
CA TYR A 189 -3.28 28.70 6.59
C TYR A 189 -2.88 27.23 6.42
N ILE A 190 -2.52 26.81 5.20
CA ILE A 190 -1.91 25.49 4.96
C ILE A 190 -0.39 25.64 5.02
N HIS A 191 0.24 24.90 5.90
CA HIS A 191 1.68 24.97 6.13
C HIS A 191 2.42 23.65 5.86
N ALA A 192 1.69 22.54 5.85
CA ALA A 192 2.24 21.22 5.60
C ALA A 192 1.37 20.45 4.59
N VAL A 193 2.00 19.51 3.89
CA VAL A 193 1.36 18.53 3.01
C VAL A 193 1.94 17.15 3.28
N GLU A 194 1.11 16.12 3.11
CA GLU A 194 1.54 14.74 3.32
C GLU A 194 2.00 14.10 2.01
N THR A 195 3.21 13.53 2.01
CA THR A 195 3.77 12.77 0.88
C THR A 195 2.91 11.55 0.59
N GLY A 196 2.63 10.74 1.62
CA GLY A 196 1.88 9.49 1.54
C GLY A 196 2.62 8.41 0.73
N LEU A 197 2.17 7.17 0.84
CA LEU A 197 2.81 5.96 0.28
C LEU A 197 3.07 5.99 -1.26
N SER A 198 2.63 7.01 -1.96
CA SER A 198 2.75 7.12 -3.43
C SER A 198 3.84 8.07 -3.88
N SER A 199 4.42 8.87 -2.98
CA SER A 199 5.49 9.83 -3.30
C SER A 199 6.46 9.99 -2.14
N ASP A 200 7.68 10.38 -2.44
CA ASP A 200 8.71 10.72 -1.46
C ASP A 200 9.18 12.17 -1.61
N PRO A 201 10.01 12.70 -0.71
CA PRO A 201 10.52 14.06 -0.80
C PRO A 201 11.21 14.40 -2.13
N PRO A 202 12.06 13.57 -2.74
CA PRO A 202 12.63 13.84 -4.06
C PRO A 202 11.60 14.09 -5.16
N MET A 203 10.52 13.31 -5.22
CA MET A 203 9.42 13.54 -6.15
C MET A 203 8.77 14.89 -5.91
N ASN A 204 8.52 15.24 -4.65
CA ASN A 204 7.90 16.51 -4.25
C ASN A 204 8.80 17.73 -4.51
N TRP A 205 10.14 17.60 -4.43
CA TRP A 205 11.08 18.71 -4.72
C TRP A 205 11.08 19.14 -6.17
N ARG A 206 10.61 18.30 -7.08
CA ARG A 206 10.47 18.61 -8.51
C ARG A 206 9.42 19.71 -8.77
N PHE A 207 8.50 19.95 -7.83
CA PHE A 207 7.44 20.94 -7.95
C PHE A 207 7.69 22.11 -6.97
N SER A 208 8.22 23.25 -7.50
CA SER A 208 8.66 24.38 -6.66
C SER A 208 7.53 25.04 -5.87
N ALA A 209 6.29 24.92 -6.32
CA ALA A 209 5.13 25.42 -5.57
C ALA A 209 5.00 24.79 -4.17
N LEU A 210 5.61 23.62 -3.93
CA LEU A 210 5.66 22.95 -2.63
C LEU A 210 6.76 23.45 -1.68
N ASP A 211 7.67 24.31 -2.12
CA ASP A 211 8.81 24.76 -1.31
C ASP A 211 8.42 25.49 -0.04
N ARG A 212 7.26 26.11 0.01
CA ARG A 212 6.75 26.84 1.16
C ARG A 212 6.09 25.94 2.21
N PHE A 213 5.80 24.68 1.89
CA PHE A 213 5.15 23.74 2.78
C PHE A 213 6.15 22.79 3.44
N GLN A 214 5.88 22.40 4.68
CA GLN A 214 6.57 21.26 5.28
C GLN A 214 6.08 19.98 4.59
N LEU A 215 7.02 19.08 4.25
CA LEU A 215 6.68 17.74 3.84
C LEU A 215 6.65 16.87 5.07
N ILE A 216 5.52 16.25 5.34
CA ILE A 216 5.32 15.27 6.40
C ILE A 216 4.90 13.94 5.81
N SER A 217 5.12 12.88 6.56
CA SER A 217 4.87 11.53 6.10
C SER A 217 4.18 10.73 7.19
N ASN A 218 3.08 10.04 6.85
CA ASN A 218 2.34 9.22 7.80
C ASN A 218 1.85 7.95 7.13
N SER A 219 1.61 6.92 7.92
CA SER A 219 1.40 5.56 7.40
C SER A 219 0.05 5.30 6.73
N ASP A 220 -0.95 6.13 6.96
CA ASP A 220 -2.37 5.84 6.60
C ASP A 220 -2.76 4.41 7.05
N ALA A 221 -2.39 4.07 8.30
CA ALA A 221 -2.49 2.71 8.80
C ALA A 221 -3.92 2.27 9.02
N HIS A 222 -4.36 1.24 8.30
CA HIS A 222 -5.66 0.57 8.46
C HIS A 222 -5.59 -0.64 9.41
N SER A 223 -4.43 -0.84 10.06
CA SER A 223 -4.23 -1.82 11.13
C SER A 223 -3.03 -1.43 11.99
N PRO A 224 -3.02 -1.73 13.30
CA PRO A 224 -1.93 -1.32 14.20
C PRO A 224 -0.54 -1.83 13.75
N ALA A 225 -0.47 -3.01 13.15
CA ALA A 225 0.79 -3.56 12.61
C ALA A 225 1.39 -2.73 11.46
N LYS A 226 0.62 -1.84 10.84
CA LYS A 226 1.05 -0.97 9.75
C LYS A 226 1.47 0.43 10.21
N LEU A 227 1.37 0.74 11.50
CA LEU A 227 1.92 1.97 12.07
C LEU A 227 3.39 2.16 11.66
N GLY A 228 3.77 3.41 11.40
CA GLY A 228 5.14 3.78 11.08
C GLY A 228 5.67 3.25 9.75
N ARG A 229 4.80 2.79 8.84
CA ARG A 229 5.23 2.53 7.45
C ARG A 229 5.83 3.77 6.82
N GLU A 230 5.26 4.92 7.18
CA GLU A 230 5.78 6.25 7.02
C GLU A 230 5.64 6.99 8.35
N ALA A 231 6.54 7.92 8.64
CA ALA A 231 6.54 8.65 9.91
C ALA A 231 7.38 9.93 9.84
N ASN A 232 7.23 10.77 10.84
CA ASN A 232 7.98 12.01 11.01
C ASN A 232 9.04 11.87 12.08
N LEU A 233 10.24 12.39 11.80
CA LEU A 233 11.33 12.50 12.76
C LEU A 233 11.25 13.87 13.43
N LEU A 234 11.08 13.89 14.74
CA LEU A 234 10.88 15.11 15.51
C LEU A 234 11.94 15.29 16.60
N ASP A 235 12.32 16.54 16.87
CA ASP A 235 13.04 16.96 18.08
C ASP A 235 12.32 18.17 18.67
N ILE A 236 11.27 17.90 19.46
CA ILE A 236 10.33 18.89 19.98
C ILE A 236 10.19 18.79 21.50
N GLU A 237 9.67 19.85 22.11
CA GLU A 237 9.04 19.73 23.42
C GLU A 237 7.82 18.81 23.30
N MET A 238 7.67 17.88 24.25
CA MET A 238 6.55 16.94 24.22
C MET A 238 5.27 17.67 24.65
N SER A 239 4.62 18.33 23.68
CA SER A 239 3.38 19.07 23.82
C SER A 239 2.73 19.26 22.45
N TYR A 240 1.43 19.53 22.41
CA TYR A 240 0.75 19.88 21.16
C TYR A 240 1.37 21.12 20.51
N GLN A 241 1.77 22.11 21.33
CA GLN A 241 2.42 23.33 20.82
C GLN A 241 3.78 23.03 20.18
N GLY A 242 4.55 22.08 20.72
CA GLY A 242 5.80 21.61 20.09
C GLY A 242 5.52 20.94 18.74
N LEU A 243 4.49 20.10 18.67
CA LEU A 243 4.04 19.46 17.43
C LEU A 243 3.51 20.49 16.42
N TYR A 244 2.73 21.47 16.89
CA TYR A 244 2.20 22.57 16.08
C TYR A 244 3.34 23.33 15.39
N LYS A 245 4.36 23.77 16.14
CA LYS A 245 5.53 24.46 15.56
C LYS A 245 6.27 23.60 14.55
N ALA A 246 6.43 22.30 14.83
CA ALA A 246 7.10 21.39 13.90
C ALA A 246 6.36 21.30 12.56
N ILE A 247 5.04 21.21 12.57
CA ILE A 247 4.22 21.07 11.35
C ILE A 247 4.01 22.43 10.68
N GLN A 248 3.74 23.49 11.42
CA GLN A 248 3.43 24.80 10.85
C GLN A 248 4.68 25.59 10.46
N GLU A 249 5.73 25.53 11.26
CA GLU A 249 6.93 26.36 11.09
C GLU A 249 8.17 25.56 10.68
N GLY A 250 8.10 24.23 10.80
CA GLY A 250 9.24 23.33 10.57
C GLY A 250 10.25 23.31 11.73
N GLU A 251 9.95 23.95 12.88
CA GLU A 251 10.83 23.96 14.05
C GLU A 251 10.76 22.61 14.78
N GLY A 252 11.89 21.88 14.80
CA GLY A 252 11.95 20.55 15.38
C GLY A 252 11.44 19.43 14.47
N LEU A 253 11.03 19.71 13.23
CA LEU A 253 10.84 18.69 12.19
C LEU A 253 12.22 18.36 11.59
N GLU A 254 12.77 17.20 11.95
CA GLU A 254 14.13 16.79 11.58
C GLU A 254 14.17 16.05 10.23
N GLY A 255 13.06 15.44 9.80
CA GLY A 255 12.97 14.69 8.55
C GLY A 255 11.81 13.72 8.55
N THR A 256 11.81 12.80 7.57
CA THR A 256 10.75 11.79 7.41
C THR A 256 11.31 10.39 7.23
N ILE A 257 10.50 9.40 7.57
CA ILE A 257 10.65 8.01 7.18
C ILE A 257 9.61 7.76 6.11
N GLU A 258 10.08 7.31 4.96
CA GLU A 258 9.26 7.14 3.76
C GLU A 258 9.19 5.67 3.35
N PHE A 259 8.08 5.29 2.81
CA PHE A 259 7.94 4.06 2.04
C PHE A 259 8.63 4.23 0.69
N PHE A 260 8.88 3.14 -0.04
CA PHE A 260 9.39 3.24 -1.40
C PHE A 260 8.21 3.48 -2.35
N PRO A 261 8.08 4.64 -3.01
CA PRO A 261 6.95 4.94 -3.89
C PRO A 261 6.81 3.94 -5.05
N GLU A 262 7.91 3.31 -5.43
CA GLU A 262 7.95 2.29 -6.48
C GLU A 262 7.11 1.04 -6.13
N GLU A 263 6.88 0.75 -4.85
CA GLU A 263 5.98 -0.35 -4.44
C GLU A 263 4.50 -0.02 -4.70
N GLY A 264 4.17 1.26 -4.86
CA GLY A 264 2.82 1.72 -5.15
C GLY A 264 2.28 1.18 -6.48
N LYS A 265 1.08 0.60 -6.46
CA LYS A 265 0.43 -0.03 -7.63
C LYS A 265 0.10 0.90 -8.81
N TYR A 266 0.37 2.19 -8.68
CA TYR A 266 0.18 3.22 -9.71
C TYR A 266 1.40 4.15 -9.82
N HIS A 267 2.59 3.66 -9.47
CA HIS A 267 3.79 4.50 -9.49
C HIS A 267 4.14 4.95 -10.90
N PHE A 268 4.36 4.01 -11.82
CA PHE A 268 4.63 4.28 -13.23
C PHE A 268 3.38 4.13 -14.10
N ASP A 269 3.50 4.62 -15.33
CA ASP A 269 2.51 4.43 -16.39
C ASP A 269 2.49 2.98 -16.84
N GLY A 270 1.35 2.50 -17.33
CA GLY A 270 1.36 1.16 -17.84
C GLY A 270 0.04 0.63 -18.34
N HIS A 271 0.11 -0.61 -18.82
CA HIS A 271 -1.06 -1.39 -19.22
C HIS A 271 -0.92 -2.83 -18.74
N ARG A 272 -1.53 -3.14 -17.60
CA ARG A 272 -1.41 -4.42 -16.90
C ARG A 272 -1.69 -5.64 -17.79
N LYS A 273 -2.74 -5.57 -18.62
CA LYS A 273 -3.11 -6.68 -19.51
C LYS A 273 -2.05 -7.03 -20.57
N CYS A 274 -1.16 -6.10 -20.87
CA CYS A 274 -0.06 -6.27 -21.81
C CYS A 274 1.29 -6.40 -21.11
N HIS A 275 1.31 -6.42 -19.75
CA HIS A 275 2.52 -6.42 -18.94
C HIS A 275 3.50 -5.30 -19.35
N LEU A 276 2.94 -4.13 -19.65
CA LEU A 276 3.68 -2.97 -20.11
C LEU A 276 3.79 -1.98 -18.95
N CYS A 277 5.02 -1.74 -18.49
CA CYS A 277 5.41 -0.71 -17.54
C CYS A 277 6.28 0.31 -18.29
N LEU A 278 5.97 1.58 -18.14
CA LEU A 278 6.64 2.68 -18.87
C LEU A 278 6.94 3.83 -17.91
N THR A 279 8.08 4.45 -18.09
CA THR A 279 8.34 5.77 -17.51
C THR A 279 7.41 6.82 -18.14
N PRO A 280 7.19 7.97 -17.48
CA PRO A 280 6.39 9.06 -18.05
C PRO A 280 6.84 9.48 -19.46
N LYS A 281 8.15 9.62 -19.67
CA LYS A 281 8.73 10.01 -20.98
C LYS A 281 8.44 8.98 -22.08
N GLU A 282 8.54 7.69 -21.76
CA GLU A 282 8.19 6.62 -22.70
C GLU A 282 6.68 6.60 -23.01
N ALA A 283 5.83 6.79 -22.01
CA ALA A 283 4.39 6.87 -22.21
C ALA A 283 3.98 8.05 -23.11
N GLU A 284 4.63 9.22 -22.95
CA GLU A 284 4.45 10.37 -23.84
C GLU A 284 4.91 10.07 -25.28
N ALA A 285 6.04 9.40 -25.45
CA ALA A 285 6.53 9.00 -26.77
C ALA A 285 5.55 8.08 -27.53
N TYR A 286 4.75 7.30 -26.80
CA TYR A 286 3.66 6.49 -27.36
C TYR A 286 2.30 7.23 -27.41
N GLY A 287 2.28 8.54 -27.12
CA GLY A 287 1.05 9.34 -27.11
C GLY A 287 -0.01 8.86 -26.11
N GLY A 288 0.39 8.24 -25.00
CA GLY A 288 -0.49 7.66 -24.00
C GLY A 288 -1.26 6.41 -24.48
N ILE A 289 -0.80 5.78 -25.56
CA ILE A 289 -1.43 4.59 -26.15
C ILE A 289 -0.50 3.38 -26.04
N CYS A 290 -1.03 2.27 -25.56
CA CYS A 290 -0.28 1.02 -25.44
C CYS A 290 0.16 0.51 -26.82
N PRO A 291 1.47 0.37 -27.10
CA PRO A 291 1.98 -0.07 -28.39
C PRO A 291 1.62 -1.54 -28.72
N VAL A 292 1.24 -2.33 -27.69
CA VAL A 292 0.89 -3.74 -27.86
C VAL A 292 -0.57 -3.93 -28.30
N CYS A 293 -1.53 -3.16 -27.74
CA CYS A 293 -2.96 -3.41 -28.00
C CYS A 293 -3.75 -2.17 -28.43
N GLY A 294 -3.12 -1.01 -28.59
CA GLY A 294 -3.76 0.23 -29.04
C GLY A 294 -4.73 0.89 -28.04
N LYS A 295 -4.79 0.43 -26.78
CA LYS A 295 -5.63 1.04 -25.73
C LYS A 295 -4.88 2.12 -24.99
N LYS A 296 -5.63 2.99 -24.30
CA LYS A 296 -5.03 4.01 -23.41
C LYS A 296 -4.20 3.34 -22.31
N ILE A 297 -3.05 3.93 -22.03
CA ILE A 297 -2.19 3.61 -20.90
C ILE A 297 -2.81 4.22 -19.64
N THR A 298 -2.71 3.53 -18.50
CA THR A 298 -3.04 4.10 -17.19
C THR A 298 -1.88 4.99 -16.76
N ILE A 299 -2.18 6.25 -16.48
CA ILE A 299 -1.21 7.24 -16.03
C ILE A 299 -0.87 7.00 -14.57
N GLY A 300 0.42 6.97 -14.26
CA GLY A 300 0.96 6.80 -12.92
C GLY A 300 1.16 8.10 -12.16
N VAL A 301 1.58 7.95 -10.89
CA VAL A 301 1.87 9.09 -10.00
C VAL A 301 3.08 9.88 -10.49
N ASP A 302 4.16 9.22 -10.89
CA ASP A 302 5.37 9.91 -11.37
C ASP A 302 5.11 10.75 -12.62
N HIS A 303 4.21 10.30 -13.50
CA HIS A 303 3.77 11.08 -14.66
C HIS A 303 3.02 12.35 -14.22
N ARG A 304 2.14 12.24 -13.21
CA ARG A 304 1.43 13.42 -12.71
C ARG A 304 2.37 14.39 -12.02
N VAL A 305 3.35 13.91 -11.26
CA VAL A 305 4.43 14.73 -10.71
C VAL A 305 5.18 15.44 -11.84
N MET A 306 5.60 14.72 -12.89
CA MET A 306 6.29 15.28 -14.05
C MET A 306 5.46 16.38 -14.73
N GLN A 307 4.15 16.20 -14.88
CA GLN A 307 3.26 17.20 -15.49
C GLN A 307 3.22 18.55 -14.75
N LEU A 308 3.33 18.53 -13.41
CA LEU A 308 3.29 19.72 -12.59
C LEU A 308 4.68 20.24 -12.22
N SER A 309 5.73 19.44 -12.46
CA SER A 309 7.12 19.78 -12.13
C SER A 309 7.66 20.90 -13.00
N ASP A 310 8.43 21.77 -12.36
CA ASP A 310 9.18 22.86 -12.97
C ASP A 310 10.70 22.75 -12.69
N ARG A 311 11.15 21.60 -12.15
CA ARG A 311 12.54 21.26 -11.87
C ARG A 311 12.89 19.88 -12.44
N GLU A 312 14.17 19.69 -12.74
CA GLU A 312 14.73 18.41 -13.20
C GLU A 312 14.85 17.40 -12.03
N ASP A 313 14.93 16.11 -12.38
CA ASP A 313 15.20 15.06 -11.41
C ASP A 313 16.53 15.28 -10.70
N GLY A 314 16.53 15.15 -9.37
CA GLY A 314 17.71 15.36 -8.52
C GLY A 314 17.95 16.81 -8.12
N GLU A 315 17.27 17.78 -8.72
CA GLU A 315 17.28 19.16 -8.28
C GLU A 315 16.45 19.29 -6.98
N ALA A 316 17.09 19.74 -5.92
CA ALA A 316 16.46 19.80 -4.61
C ALA A 316 16.19 21.24 -4.17
N ARG A 317 15.11 21.43 -3.41
CA ARG A 317 14.83 22.71 -2.76
C ARG A 317 15.94 23.10 -1.77
N LYS A 318 16.14 24.41 -1.57
CA LYS A 318 17.24 24.94 -0.72
C LYS A 318 17.21 24.45 0.73
N ASN A 319 16.01 24.35 1.32
CA ASN A 319 15.80 23.96 2.73
C ASN A 319 15.23 22.56 2.85
N LYS A 320 15.80 21.59 2.11
CA LYS A 320 15.36 20.20 2.19
C LYS A 320 15.64 19.60 3.57
N LYS A 321 14.67 18.92 4.13
CA LYS A 321 14.85 18.05 5.28
C LYS A 321 15.37 16.69 4.83
N PRO A 322 16.15 15.96 5.65
CA PRO A 322 16.55 14.59 5.37
C PRO A 322 15.35 13.65 5.34
N TYR A 323 15.48 12.53 4.65
CA TYR A 323 14.52 11.45 4.64
C TYR A 323 15.23 10.10 4.57
N GLU A 324 14.54 9.05 4.97
CA GLU A 324 15.04 7.68 4.95
C GLU A 324 13.96 6.78 4.33
N ASN A 325 14.27 6.05 3.24
CA ASN A 325 13.34 5.04 2.73
C ASN A 325 13.55 3.73 3.50
N LEU A 326 12.49 3.20 4.09
CA LEU A 326 12.50 1.96 4.85
C LEU A 326 11.38 1.01 4.38
N VAL A 327 11.64 -0.29 4.52
CA VAL A 327 10.61 -1.33 4.52
C VAL A 327 10.45 -1.88 5.93
N PRO A 328 9.27 -2.36 6.33
CA PRO A 328 9.05 -2.94 7.66
C PRO A 328 10.01 -4.11 7.96
N LEU A 329 10.47 -4.24 9.20
CA LEU A 329 11.39 -5.29 9.61
C LEU A 329 10.92 -6.72 9.24
N PRO A 330 9.62 -7.09 9.35
CA PRO A 330 9.15 -8.39 8.87
C PRO A 330 9.41 -8.63 7.37
N GLU A 331 9.48 -7.59 6.55
CA GLU A 331 9.77 -7.69 5.12
C GLU A 331 11.27 -7.92 4.87
N VAL A 332 12.14 -7.27 5.67
CA VAL A 332 13.59 -7.54 5.66
C VAL A 332 13.87 -8.99 6.05
N ILE A 333 13.23 -9.49 7.14
CA ILE A 333 13.36 -10.88 7.58
C ILE A 333 12.86 -11.84 6.49
N ALA A 334 11.73 -11.52 5.86
CA ALA A 334 11.15 -12.31 4.78
C ALA A 334 12.10 -12.41 3.57
N ALA A 335 12.68 -11.28 3.15
CA ALA A 335 13.67 -11.23 2.08
C ALA A 335 14.91 -12.05 2.41
N SER A 336 15.38 -11.99 3.67
CA SER A 336 16.57 -12.74 4.14
C SER A 336 16.35 -14.24 4.28
N THR A 337 15.10 -14.68 4.42
CA THR A 337 14.77 -16.10 4.67
C THR A 337 14.07 -16.79 3.51
N GLY A 338 13.74 -16.05 2.45
CA GLY A 338 12.96 -16.57 1.32
C GLY A 338 11.53 -16.97 1.70
N LYS A 339 10.98 -16.42 2.80
CA LYS A 339 9.63 -16.74 3.32
C LYS A 339 8.71 -15.53 3.15
N SER A 340 7.40 -15.75 3.26
CA SER A 340 6.44 -14.64 3.32
C SER A 340 6.54 -13.90 4.66
N SER A 341 6.43 -12.57 4.64
CA SER A 341 6.43 -11.72 5.83
C SER A 341 5.33 -12.08 6.84
N GLY A 342 4.18 -12.59 6.38
CA GLY A 342 3.10 -13.09 7.26
C GLY A 342 3.29 -14.52 7.75
N SER A 343 4.39 -15.22 7.43
CA SER A 343 4.61 -16.59 7.90
C SER A 343 4.93 -16.62 9.40
N LYS A 344 4.46 -17.66 10.09
CA LYS A 344 4.66 -17.84 11.53
C LYS A 344 6.15 -17.71 11.92
N ARG A 345 7.05 -18.29 11.14
CA ARG A 345 8.49 -18.23 11.39
C ARG A 345 9.04 -16.80 11.34
N VAL A 346 8.64 -16.02 10.35
CA VAL A 346 9.06 -14.60 10.23
C VAL A 346 8.52 -13.79 11.40
N GLN A 347 7.25 -14.01 11.78
CA GLN A 347 6.64 -13.30 12.91
C GLN A 347 7.32 -13.70 14.24
N GLU A 348 7.62 -14.96 14.49
CA GLU A 348 8.36 -15.41 15.67
C GLU A 348 9.77 -14.80 15.72
N GLN A 349 10.47 -14.74 14.59
CA GLN A 349 11.78 -14.11 14.50
C GLN A 349 11.69 -12.60 14.77
N TYR A 350 10.70 -11.91 14.19
CA TYR A 350 10.42 -10.50 14.43
C TYR A 350 10.23 -10.20 15.93
N GLU A 351 9.35 -10.96 16.61
CA GLU A 351 9.10 -10.79 18.05
C GLU A 351 10.36 -11.05 18.89
N ASN A 352 11.17 -12.04 18.53
CA ASN A 352 12.43 -12.32 19.21
C ASN A 352 13.45 -11.18 19.03
N MET A 353 13.53 -10.59 17.82
CA MET A 353 14.39 -9.45 17.56
C MET A 353 14.00 -8.24 18.40
N LEU A 354 12.71 -7.94 18.48
CA LEU A 354 12.22 -6.81 19.28
C LEU A 354 12.57 -6.97 20.76
N LYS A 355 12.46 -8.18 21.31
CA LYS A 355 12.79 -8.44 22.73
C LYS A 355 14.28 -8.39 23.04
N LYS A 356 15.14 -8.69 22.07
CA LYS A 356 16.60 -8.74 22.27
C LYS A 356 17.32 -7.46 21.89
N LEU A 357 16.87 -6.81 20.84
CA LEU A 357 17.59 -5.71 20.20
C LEU A 357 16.88 -4.35 20.38
N GLY A 358 15.61 -4.33 20.80
CA GLY A 358 14.84 -3.11 20.98
C GLY A 358 13.77 -2.90 19.90
N SER A 359 13.27 -1.68 19.76
CA SER A 359 12.17 -1.38 18.84
C SER A 359 12.52 -1.59 17.36
N GLU A 360 11.49 -1.77 16.52
CA GLU A 360 11.67 -1.95 15.08
C GLU A 360 12.51 -0.83 14.45
N PHE A 361 12.23 0.44 14.81
CA PHE A 361 13.00 1.56 14.27
C PHE A 361 14.42 1.64 14.82
N ASP A 362 14.67 1.20 16.06
CA ASP A 362 16.04 1.10 16.56
C ASP A 362 16.82 0.05 15.77
N ILE A 363 16.21 -1.12 15.53
CA ILE A 363 16.83 -2.20 14.74
C ILE A 363 17.07 -1.74 13.28
N LEU A 364 16.10 -1.12 12.64
CA LEU A 364 16.24 -0.68 11.25
C LEU A 364 17.22 0.47 11.08
N ARG A 365 17.37 1.37 12.08
CA ARG A 365 18.07 2.66 11.93
C ARG A 365 19.33 2.82 12.76
N LYS A 366 19.36 2.31 14.00
CA LYS A 366 20.38 2.71 15.01
C LYS A 366 21.30 1.56 15.42
N ILE A 367 20.74 0.37 15.70
CA ILE A 367 21.53 -0.76 16.22
C ILE A 367 22.68 -1.09 15.25
N PRO A 368 23.93 -1.24 15.74
CA PRO A 368 25.07 -1.61 14.89
C PRO A 368 24.82 -2.91 14.11
N VAL A 369 25.19 -2.92 12.84
CA VAL A 369 24.99 -4.10 11.95
C VAL A 369 25.70 -5.33 12.51
N GLU A 370 26.83 -5.17 13.16
CA GLU A 370 27.60 -6.23 13.80
C GLU A 370 26.88 -6.87 14.98
N GLU A 371 26.10 -6.09 15.73
CA GLU A 371 25.26 -6.57 16.82
C GLU A 371 24.09 -7.40 16.27
N ILE A 372 23.40 -6.87 15.26
CA ILE A 372 22.34 -7.59 14.56
C ILE A 372 22.91 -8.91 13.96
N ARG A 373 24.12 -8.89 13.42
CA ARG A 373 24.78 -10.05 12.85
C ARG A 373 25.05 -11.17 13.86
N LYS A 374 25.40 -10.80 15.11
CA LYS A 374 25.63 -11.76 16.19
C LYS A 374 24.34 -12.47 16.59
N GLU A 375 23.22 -11.77 16.62
CA GLU A 375 21.94 -12.30 17.07
C GLU A 375 21.17 -13.05 15.95
N GLU A 376 21.19 -12.52 14.71
CA GLU A 376 20.31 -12.94 13.62
C GLU A 376 21.05 -13.48 12.37
N GLY A 377 22.39 -13.43 12.39
CA GLY A 377 23.22 -13.94 11.30
C GLY A 377 23.43 -12.96 10.15
N TYR A 378 24.12 -13.44 9.11
CA TYR A 378 24.61 -12.61 8.00
C TYR A 378 23.48 -12.00 7.17
N LEU A 379 22.53 -12.79 6.69
CA LEU A 379 21.52 -12.29 5.72
C LEU A 379 20.63 -11.17 6.30
N VAL A 380 20.14 -11.32 7.54
CA VAL A 380 19.30 -10.28 8.16
C VAL A 380 20.11 -9.01 8.37
N SER A 381 21.33 -9.11 8.90
CA SER A 381 22.21 -7.96 9.12
C SER A 381 22.60 -7.26 7.81
N GLU A 382 22.90 -8.04 6.77
CA GLU A 382 23.22 -7.51 5.44
C GLU A 382 22.00 -6.86 4.78
N GLY A 383 20.80 -7.43 4.92
CA GLY A 383 19.55 -6.82 4.45
C GLY A 383 19.31 -5.45 5.07
N ILE A 384 19.51 -5.33 6.40
CA ILE A 384 19.39 -4.04 7.11
C ILE A 384 20.48 -3.07 6.65
N ARG A 385 21.72 -3.53 6.45
CA ARG A 385 22.80 -2.68 5.93
C ARG A 385 22.47 -2.14 4.54
N ARG A 386 22.01 -3.01 3.63
CA ARG A 386 21.59 -2.60 2.26
C ARG A 386 20.46 -1.60 2.30
N LEU A 387 19.46 -1.82 3.15
CA LEU A 387 18.36 -0.88 3.32
C LEU A 387 18.86 0.49 3.78
N ARG A 388 19.69 0.55 4.84
CA ARG A 388 20.28 1.80 5.38
C ARG A 388 21.15 2.55 4.36
N THR A 389 21.77 1.85 3.41
CA THR A 389 22.65 2.44 2.39
C THR A 389 21.96 2.64 1.04
N GLY A 390 20.65 2.35 0.95
CA GLY A 390 19.88 2.47 -0.29
C GLY A 390 20.27 1.45 -1.37
N GLN A 391 21.01 0.39 -1.01
CA GLN A 391 21.42 -0.67 -1.92
C GLN A 391 20.28 -1.69 -2.12
N VAL A 392 19.21 -1.25 -2.76
CA VAL A 392 18.00 -2.04 -3.01
C VAL A 392 17.68 -2.06 -4.50
N LYS A 393 17.11 -3.18 -4.99
CA LYS A 393 16.59 -3.27 -6.35
C LYS A 393 15.12 -2.90 -6.33
N LYS A 394 14.73 -1.96 -7.17
CA LYS A 394 13.38 -1.43 -7.27
C LYS A 394 12.71 -1.94 -8.54
N SER A 395 11.52 -2.53 -8.43
CA SER A 395 10.66 -2.90 -9.55
C SER A 395 9.35 -2.12 -9.42
N PRO A 396 9.14 -1.06 -10.21
CA PRO A 396 8.01 -0.16 -10.03
C PRO A 396 6.67 -0.83 -10.31
N GLY A 397 5.65 -0.49 -9.51
CA GLY A 397 4.27 -0.89 -9.76
C GLY A 397 3.60 -0.02 -10.81
N PHE A 398 2.59 -0.56 -11.48
CA PHE A 398 1.86 0.11 -12.56
C PHE A 398 0.47 -0.49 -12.77
N ASP A 399 -0.48 0.30 -13.20
CA ASP A 399 -1.85 -0.10 -13.61
C ASP A 399 -2.52 -1.14 -12.67
N GLY A 400 -2.35 -0.96 -11.36
CA GLY A 400 -2.93 -1.82 -10.32
C GLY A 400 -2.09 -3.05 -9.95
N GLU A 401 -0.89 -3.21 -10.49
CA GLU A 401 0.12 -4.16 -10.02
C GLU A 401 1.05 -3.47 -9.02
N TYR A 402 1.26 -4.10 -7.87
CA TYR A 402 2.22 -3.61 -6.88
C TYR A 402 3.64 -3.79 -7.37
N GLY A 403 4.49 -2.81 -7.12
CA GLY A 403 5.92 -2.97 -7.27
C GLY A 403 6.55 -3.79 -6.15
N THR A 404 7.84 -3.97 -6.21
CA THR A 404 8.60 -4.73 -5.22
C THR A 404 9.96 -4.13 -4.96
N ILE A 405 10.40 -4.21 -3.70
CA ILE A 405 11.75 -3.89 -3.28
C ILE A 405 12.48 -5.19 -2.95
N SER A 406 13.58 -5.45 -3.63
CA SER A 406 14.37 -6.66 -3.41
C SER A 406 15.72 -6.30 -2.77
N LEU A 407 15.99 -6.91 -1.62
CA LEU A 407 17.25 -6.75 -0.87
C LEU A 407 18.33 -7.73 -1.36
N PHE A 408 17.92 -8.87 -1.91
CA PHE A 408 18.80 -9.96 -2.34
C PHE A 408 18.38 -10.53 -3.69
N ASP A 409 19.35 -11.07 -4.41
CA ASP A 409 19.08 -11.98 -5.51
C ASP A 409 18.77 -13.38 -4.97
N PRO A 410 17.97 -14.19 -5.67
CA PRO A 410 17.64 -15.55 -5.23
C PRO A 410 18.88 -16.41 -4.93
N GLU A 411 19.96 -16.26 -5.70
CA GLU A 411 21.22 -16.99 -5.54
C GLU A 411 21.96 -16.63 -4.23
N GLU A 412 21.81 -15.39 -3.75
CA GLU A 412 22.42 -14.94 -2.49
C GLU A 412 21.74 -15.56 -1.27
N ILE A 413 20.44 -15.83 -1.36
CA ILE A 413 19.66 -16.46 -0.28
C ILE A 413 20.01 -17.96 -0.16
N GLU A 414 20.27 -18.62 -1.29
CA GLU A 414 20.65 -20.05 -1.34
C GLU A 414 22.06 -20.30 -0.82
N ASN A 415 22.94 -19.28 -0.82
CA ASN A 415 24.33 -19.39 -0.36
C ASN A 415 24.62 -18.51 0.88
N PRO A 416 24.03 -18.83 2.07
CA PRO A 416 24.09 -17.98 3.26
C PRO A 416 25.48 -17.84 3.91
N ASN A 417 26.47 -18.61 3.50
CA ASN A 417 27.82 -18.59 4.08
C ASN A 417 28.75 -17.54 3.48
N GLY A 418 28.26 -16.70 2.55
CA GLY A 418 29.04 -15.57 2.03
C GLY A 418 30.38 -15.94 1.39
N GLN A 419 30.54 -17.17 0.92
CA GLN A 419 31.61 -17.51 -0.01
C GLN A 419 31.27 -16.85 -1.37
N MET A 420 31.45 -15.54 -1.42
CA MET A 420 31.60 -14.86 -2.71
C MET A 420 32.81 -15.48 -3.39
N SER A 421 32.57 -16.13 -4.50
CA SER A 421 33.61 -16.53 -5.41
C SER A 421 34.42 -15.29 -5.75
N PHE A 422 35.70 -15.28 -5.44
CA PHE A 422 36.65 -14.20 -5.72
C PHE A 422 36.75 -13.83 -7.22
N PHE A 423 36.01 -14.53 -8.07
CA PHE A 423 35.99 -14.35 -9.52
C PHE A 423 35.09 -13.24 -10.02
N ASN A 424 34.10 -12.76 -9.24
CA ASN A 424 33.16 -11.74 -9.70
C ASN A 424 33.60 -10.28 -9.44
N GLU A 425 34.63 -10.04 -8.61
CA GLU A 425 35.14 -8.68 -8.39
C GLU A 425 36.06 -8.19 -9.53
N TRP A 426 36.67 -9.09 -10.29
CA TRP A 426 37.61 -8.69 -11.37
C TRP A 426 36.94 -8.31 -12.69
N GLU A 427 35.68 -8.63 -12.90
CA GLU A 427 34.93 -8.22 -14.08
C GLU A 427 34.21 -6.86 -13.92
N ARG A 428 34.06 -6.34 -12.69
CA ARG A 428 33.37 -5.06 -12.42
C ARG A 428 34.26 -3.81 -12.47
N GLU A 429 35.56 -3.94 -12.59
CA GLU A 429 36.49 -2.79 -12.64
C GLU A 429 36.83 -2.25 -14.04
N LYS A 430 36.16 -2.72 -15.08
CA LYS A 430 36.36 -2.17 -16.43
C LYS A 430 35.02 -1.76 -17.04
N GLU A 431 34.51 -0.61 -16.61
CA GLU A 431 33.88 0.40 -17.49
C GLU A 431 33.39 1.58 -16.63
N PRO A 432 33.88 2.80 -16.88
CA PRO A 432 33.34 4.00 -16.27
C PRO A 432 32.27 4.61 -17.19
N GLY A 433 31.08 4.78 -16.67
CA GLY A 433 30.10 5.73 -17.17
C GLY A 433 29.04 5.17 -18.09
N ILE A 434 27.91 5.11 -17.54
CA ILE A 434 26.54 5.48 -17.95
C ILE A 434 25.59 4.67 -17.07
N GLN A 435 25.01 5.32 -16.10
CA GLN A 435 23.84 4.76 -15.43
C GLN A 435 22.65 4.87 -16.39
N ALA A 436 22.47 3.84 -17.20
CA ALA A 436 21.22 3.63 -17.92
C ALA A 436 20.28 2.88 -16.98
N VAL A 437 19.07 3.41 -16.82
CA VAL A 437 17.95 2.73 -16.19
C VAL A 437 17.48 1.63 -17.14
N ASP A 438 18.16 0.49 -17.10
CA ASP A 438 17.87 -0.67 -17.96
C ASP A 438 17.35 -1.82 -17.10
N SER A 439 16.04 -1.85 -16.84
CA SER A 439 15.42 -3.06 -16.32
C SER A 439 13.91 -3.22 -16.57
N CYS A 440 13.30 -2.41 -17.46
CA CYS A 440 11.90 -2.67 -17.84
C CYS A 440 11.73 -3.50 -19.12
N ILE A 441 12.80 -3.90 -19.80
CA ILE A 441 12.72 -4.67 -21.05
C ILE A 441 13.54 -5.95 -20.95
N SER A 442 13.02 -6.97 -20.26
CA SER A 442 13.47 -8.35 -20.45
C SER A 442 12.29 -9.29 -20.66
N GLY A 443 11.50 -8.98 -21.66
CA GLY A 443 10.56 -9.89 -22.29
C GLY A 443 10.92 -9.97 -23.78
N GLY A 444 11.86 -10.86 -24.12
CA GLY A 444 12.32 -11.06 -25.48
C GLY A 444 11.18 -11.29 -26.45
N LEU A 445 10.99 -10.36 -27.36
CA LEU A 445 10.22 -10.54 -28.59
C LEU A 445 10.93 -11.55 -29.48
N THR A 446 10.58 -12.80 -29.40
CA THR A 446 10.72 -13.71 -30.54
C THR A 446 9.65 -13.37 -31.56
N GLN A 447 10.00 -12.52 -32.51
CA GLN A 447 9.29 -12.43 -33.79
C GLN A 447 9.36 -13.80 -34.48
N LYS A 448 8.26 -14.54 -34.40
CA LYS A 448 7.80 -15.51 -35.42
C LYS A 448 6.50 -16.15 -34.96
N LYS A 449 5.39 -15.72 -35.52
CA LYS A 449 4.12 -16.42 -35.79
C LYS A 449 2.93 -15.48 -35.69
N THR A 450 2.79 -14.59 -36.62
CA THR A 450 1.55 -13.88 -36.94
C THR A 450 1.28 -13.89 -38.42
N GLU A 451 1.38 -15.06 -39.04
CA GLU A 451 0.84 -15.34 -40.35
C GLU A 451 0.53 -16.83 -40.39
N GLU A 452 -0.60 -17.23 -39.85
CA GLU A 452 -1.29 -18.48 -40.11
C GLU A 452 -2.48 -18.62 -39.13
N LEU A 453 -3.54 -17.87 -39.33
CA LEU A 453 -4.84 -18.13 -38.70
C LEU A 453 -6.00 -17.39 -39.37
N SER A 454 -5.94 -17.28 -40.72
CA SER A 454 -7.07 -16.74 -41.50
C SER A 454 -7.63 -17.71 -42.52
N GLY A 455 -7.46 -19.03 -42.37
CA GLY A 455 -7.88 -20.00 -43.35
C GLY A 455 -8.44 -21.33 -42.82
N LEU A 456 -8.74 -21.47 -41.55
CA LEU A 456 -9.26 -22.75 -41.00
C LEU A 456 -10.78 -22.72 -40.85
N SER A 457 -11.45 -23.80 -41.32
CA SER A 457 -12.88 -24.04 -41.20
C SER A 457 -13.32 -24.26 -39.74
N VAL A 458 -14.62 -24.24 -39.47
CA VAL A 458 -15.20 -24.43 -38.12
C VAL A 458 -14.84 -25.80 -37.55
N GLU A 459 -14.70 -26.82 -38.38
CA GLU A 459 -14.33 -28.18 -37.98
C GLU A 459 -12.86 -28.28 -37.51
N ASP A 460 -11.94 -27.60 -38.18
CA ASP A 460 -10.51 -27.56 -37.77
C ASP A 460 -10.28 -26.83 -36.43
N ARG A 461 -11.21 -25.93 -36.01
CA ARG A 461 -11.17 -25.28 -34.72
C ARG A 461 -11.61 -26.18 -33.57
N GLU A 462 -12.55 -27.07 -33.80
CA GLU A 462 -13.01 -28.05 -32.80
C GLU A 462 -11.95 -29.13 -32.54
N GLU A 463 -11.24 -29.61 -33.55
CA GLU A 463 -10.13 -30.56 -33.38
C GLU A 463 -8.94 -29.95 -32.65
N SER A 464 -8.55 -28.70 -32.93
CA SER A 464 -7.45 -28.02 -32.26
C SER A 464 -7.72 -27.71 -30.77
N VAL A 465 -9.00 -27.50 -30.43
CA VAL A 465 -9.42 -27.30 -29.02
C VAL A 465 -9.42 -28.63 -28.28
N ALA A 466 -9.86 -29.71 -28.90
CA ALA A 466 -9.87 -31.06 -28.35
C ALA A 466 -8.45 -31.58 -28.06
N GLU A 467 -7.46 -31.28 -28.92
CA GLU A 467 -6.05 -31.66 -28.71
C GLU A 467 -5.43 -30.88 -27.54
N LYS A 468 -5.66 -29.55 -27.42
CA LYS A 468 -5.19 -28.72 -26.29
C LYS A 468 -5.83 -29.12 -24.97
N GLN A 469 -7.07 -29.63 -25.00
CA GLN A 469 -7.76 -30.10 -23.80
C GLN A 469 -7.21 -31.45 -23.33
N LYS A 470 -6.86 -32.37 -24.23
CA LYS A 470 -6.18 -33.63 -23.90
C LYS A 470 -4.79 -33.41 -23.27
N GLU A 471 -4.04 -32.43 -23.75
CA GLU A 471 -2.76 -32.05 -23.15
C GLU A 471 -2.89 -31.53 -21.70
N THR A 472 -3.97 -30.82 -21.37
CA THR A 472 -4.19 -30.28 -20.03
C THR A 472 -4.53 -31.36 -19.00
N ILE A 473 -5.28 -32.37 -19.39
CA ILE A 473 -5.64 -33.53 -18.55
C ILE A 473 -4.41 -34.44 -18.37
N GLN A 474 -3.57 -34.59 -19.38
CA GLN A 474 -2.32 -35.35 -19.32
C GLN A 474 -1.25 -34.76 -18.38
N GLN A 475 -1.36 -33.48 -18.02
CA GLN A 475 -0.45 -32.80 -17.08
C GLN A 475 -0.89 -32.87 -15.61
N LEU A 476 -1.96 -33.57 -15.26
CA LEU A 476 -2.39 -33.80 -13.89
C LEU A 476 -1.62 -34.97 -13.27
N ASN A 477 -1.27 -34.86 -11.98
CA ASN A 477 -0.78 -36.03 -11.24
C ASN A 477 -1.96 -36.99 -10.93
N GLU A 478 -1.64 -38.23 -10.56
CA GLU A 478 -2.63 -39.29 -10.32
C GLU A 478 -3.74 -38.88 -9.33
N LYS A 479 -3.39 -38.19 -8.25
CA LYS A 479 -4.37 -37.71 -7.23
C LYS A 479 -5.27 -36.61 -7.77
N GLN A 480 -4.74 -35.70 -8.57
CA GLN A 480 -5.49 -34.64 -9.22
C GLN A 480 -6.42 -35.22 -10.29
N LYS A 481 -5.96 -36.20 -11.06
CA LYS A 481 -6.75 -36.92 -12.05
C LYS A 481 -7.90 -37.69 -11.39
N GLN A 482 -7.61 -38.42 -10.31
CA GLN A 482 -8.63 -39.09 -9.52
C GLN A 482 -9.68 -38.13 -8.98
N ALA A 483 -9.29 -36.95 -8.48
CA ALA A 483 -10.22 -35.92 -8.01
C ALA A 483 -11.05 -35.32 -9.13
N ALA A 484 -10.49 -35.16 -10.34
CA ALA A 484 -11.19 -34.61 -11.50
C ALA A 484 -12.20 -35.60 -12.11
N GLU A 485 -11.89 -36.89 -12.18
CA GLU A 485 -12.66 -37.90 -12.89
C GLU A 485 -13.62 -38.74 -12.03
N THR A 486 -13.50 -38.65 -10.69
CA THR A 486 -14.33 -39.48 -9.79
C THR A 486 -15.84 -39.27 -10.00
N ILE A 487 -16.61 -40.35 -9.86
CA ILE A 487 -18.09 -40.35 -9.93
C ILE A 487 -18.77 -40.18 -8.55
N ALA A 488 -17.96 -40.02 -7.47
CA ALA A 488 -18.48 -39.87 -6.14
C ALA A 488 -19.37 -38.62 -6.00
N ARG A 489 -20.50 -38.75 -5.27
CA ARG A 489 -21.46 -37.65 -5.06
C ARG A 489 -20.88 -36.52 -4.21
N ARG A 490 -19.92 -36.81 -3.34
CA ARG A 490 -19.25 -35.83 -2.46
C ARG A 490 -17.76 -36.07 -2.52
N ILE A 491 -17.01 -35.01 -2.79
CA ILE A 491 -15.55 -35.07 -2.92
C ILE A 491 -14.98 -33.95 -2.04
N ALA A 492 -14.06 -34.30 -1.17
CA ALA A 492 -13.26 -33.32 -0.40
C ALA A 492 -11.80 -33.47 -0.84
N VAL A 493 -11.19 -32.36 -1.27
CA VAL A 493 -9.80 -32.31 -1.69
C VAL A 493 -9.05 -31.39 -0.73
N ALA A 494 -8.20 -31.97 0.13
CA ALA A 494 -7.29 -31.23 0.99
C ALA A 494 -5.98 -30.99 0.24
N ALA A 495 -5.63 -29.73 0.02
CA ALA A 495 -4.45 -29.36 -0.77
C ALA A 495 -3.84 -28.05 -0.27
N GLY A 496 -2.51 -28.00 -0.11
CA GLY A 496 -1.74 -26.82 0.31
C GLY A 496 -1.71 -25.70 -0.75
N PRO A 497 -1.17 -24.52 -0.44
CA PRO A 497 -0.88 -23.47 -1.43
C PRO A 497 0.03 -24.01 -2.55
N GLY A 498 -0.18 -23.54 -3.80
CA GLY A 498 0.67 -23.91 -4.94
C GLY A 498 0.47 -25.33 -5.53
N THR A 499 -0.36 -26.19 -4.92
CA THR A 499 -0.54 -27.59 -5.32
C THR A 499 -1.46 -27.79 -6.54
N GLY A 500 -1.88 -26.73 -7.21
CA GLY A 500 -2.72 -26.82 -8.42
C GLY A 500 -4.23 -27.00 -8.16
N LYS A 501 -4.78 -26.58 -7.01
CA LYS A 501 -6.23 -26.66 -6.68
C LYS A 501 -7.13 -26.14 -7.79
N THR A 502 -6.84 -24.94 -8.29
CA THR A 502 -7.63 -24.32 -9.36
C THR A 502 -7.55 -25.11 -10.65
N LYS A 503 -6.38 -25.68 -10.98
CA LYS A 503 -6.18 -26.56 -12.14
C LYS A 503 -7.04 -27.82 -12.02
N THR A 504 -7.05 -28.46 -10.86
CA THR A 504 -7.87 -29.64 -10.57
C THR A 504 -9.37 -29.33 -10.67
N LEU A 505 -9.82 -28.18 -10.15
CA LEU A 505 -11.22 -27.73 -10.25
C LEU A 505 -11.63 -27.49 -11.70
N ILE A 506 -10.80 -26.81 -12.48
CA ILE A 506 -11.05 -26.57 -13.91
C ILE A 506 -11.16 -27.91 -14.67
N SER A 507 -10.21 -28.83 -14.43
CA SER A 507 -10.23 -30.16 -15.04
C SER A 507 -11.50 -30.96 -14.65
N ARG A 508 -11.99 -30.79 -13.41
CA ARG A 508 -13.26 -31.38 -12.97
C ARG A 508 -14.45 -30.82 -13.73
N ILE A 509 -14.52 -29.50 -13.92
CA ILE A 509 -15.59 -28.84 -14.67
C ILE A 509 -15.57 -29.32 -16.14
N LEU A 510 -14.39 -29.38 -16.76
CA LEU A 510 -14.24 -29.89 -18.14
C LEU A 510 -14.69 -31.34 -18.24
N TYR A 511 -14.28 -32.21 -17.33
CA TYR A 511 -14.73 -33.62 -17.30
C TYR A 511 -16.26 -33.74 -17.18
N LEU A 512 -16.91 -32.90 -16.33
CA LEU A 512 -18.37 -32.90 -16.20
C LEU A 512 -19.07 -32.48 -17.49
N LEU A 513 -18.54 -31.48 -18.18
CA LEU A 513 -19.12 -30.97 -19.43
C LEU A 513 -18.92 -31.95 -20.60
N GLU A 514 -17.72 -32.48 -20.75
CA GLU A 514 -17.31 -33.24 -21.95
C GLU A 514 -17.62 -34.72 -21.83
N GLU A 515 -17.25 -35.34 -20.71
CA GLU A 515 -17.42 -36.79 -20.53
C GLU A 515 -18.80 -37.13 -19.93
N ARG A 516 -19.26 -36.30 -18.99
CA ARG A 516 -20.54 -36.55 -18.30
C ARG A 516 -21.70 -35.84 -18.95
N LYS A 517 -21.46 -34.98 -19.95
CA LYS A 517 -22.47 -34.24 -20.72
C LYS A 517 -23.42 -33.41 -19.84
N VAL A 518 -22.90 -32.91 -18.69
CA VAL A 518 -23.62 -32.02 -17.78
C VAL A 518 -23.85 -30.68 -18.49
N SER A 519 -25.05 -30.13 -18.41
CA SER A 519 -25.34 -28.82 -19.02
C SER A 519 -24.59 -27.70 -18.26
N PRO A 520 -24.01 -26.70 -18.94
CA PRO A 520 -23.35 -25.58 -18.28
C PRO A 520 -24.21 -24.89 -17.21
N GLY A 521 -25.53 -24.77 -17.42
CA GLY A 521 -26.45 -24.17 -16.45
C GLY A 521 -26.69 -25.00 -15.19
N GLU A 522 -26.23 -26.25 -15.13
CA GLU A 522 -26.31 -27.12 -13.94
C GLU A 522 -25.01 -27.04 -13.09
N ILE A 523 -24.02 -26.27 -13.53
CA ILE A 523 -22.73 -26.13 -12.83
C ILE A 523 -22.72 -24.83 -12.01
N THR A 524 -22.60 -24.97 -10.71
CA THR A 524 -22.37 -23.85 -9.78
C THR A 524 -20.99 -23.95 -9.15
N ALA A 525 -20.16 -22.93 -9.34
CA ALA A 525 -18.84 -22.83 -8.74
C ALA A 525 -18.76 -21.61 -7.81
N VAL A 526 -18.50 -21.86 -6.53
CA VAL A 526 -18.46 -20.83 -5.50
C VAL A 526 -17.02 -20.53 -5.10
N THR A 527 -16.69 -19.25 -4.96
CA THR A 527 -15.38 -18.78 -4.52
C THR A 527 -15.51 -17.82 -3.32
N PHE A 528 -14.41 -17.60 -2.60
CA PHE A 528 -14.41 -16.65 -1.49
C PHE A 528 -14.32 -15.18 -1.94
N THR A 529 -13.71 -14.90 -3.10
CA THR A 529 -13.50 -13.55 -3.58
C THR A 529 -14.00 -13.37 -5.03
N ASN A 530 -14.43 -12.16 -5.36
CA ASN A 530 -14.82 -11.81 -6.74
C ASN A 530 -13.65 -11.97 -7.72
N GLN A 531 -12.41 -11.72 -7.26
CA GLN A 531 -11.21 -11.90 -8.06
C GLN A 531 -11.01 -13.38 -8.43
N ALA A 532 -11.16 -14.31 -7.48
CA ALA A 532 -11.05 -15.74 -7.75
C ALA A 532 -12.16 -16.25 -8.69
N ALA A 533 -13.38 -15.73 -8.57
CA ALA A 533 -14.48 -16.03 -9.49
C ALA A 533 -14.17 -15.57 -10.92
N LYS A 534 -13.62 -14.37 -11.07
CA LYS A 534 -13.23 -13.80 -12.35
C LYS A 534 -12.10 -14.62 -12.99
N GLU A 535 -11.06 -14.95 -12.24
CA GLU A 535 -9.94 -15.78 -12.69
C GLU A 535 -10.41 -17.18 -13.15
N LEU A 536 -11.32 -17.79 -12.40
CA LEU A 536 -11.91 -19.09 -12.77
C LEU A 536 -12.68 -18.98 -14.11
N LYS A 537 -13.49 -17.94 -14.30
CA LYS A 537 -14.20 -17.69 -15.57
C LYS A 537 -13.24 -17.52 -16.74
N GLU A 538 -12.21 -16.68 -16.59
CA GLU A 538 -11.22 -16.41 -17.65
C GLU A 538 -10.45 -17.68 -18.04
N ARG A 539 -10.06 -18.51 -17.07
CA ARG A 539 -9.38 -19.77 -17.33
C ARG A 539 -10.29 -20.80 -18.01
N LEU A 540 -11.56 -20.88 -17.62
CA LEU A 540 -12.55 -21.74 -18.28
C LEU A 540 -12.85 -21.25 -19.71
N GLU A 541 -13.00 -19.95 -19.95
CA GLU A 541 -13.17 -19.38 -21.29
C GLU A 541 -12.01 -19.75 -22.23
N LYS A 542 -10.78 -19.69 -21.70
CA LYS A 542 -9.58 -20.04 -22.46
C LYS A 542 -9.53 -21.52 -22.83
N GLN A 543 -10.01 -22.40 -21.94
CA GLN A 543 -9.98 -23.85 -22.15
C GLN A 543 -11.12 -24.36 -23.01
N LEU A 544 -12.32 -23.81 -22.80
CA LEU A 544 -13.52 -24.22 -23.56
C LEU A 544 -13.64 -23.53 -24.94
N GLY A 545 -12.86 -22.48 -25.19
CA GLY A 545 -12.94 -21.67 -26.39
C GLY A 545 -14.30 -20.97 -26.58
N SER A 546 -15.19 -21.05 -25.57
CA SER A 546 -16.58 -20.58 -25.65
C SER A 546 -16.99 -19.77 -24.44
N ARG A 547 -16.98 -18.46 -24.59
CA ARG A 547 -17.49 -17.52 -23.56
C ARG A 547 -18.99 -17.75 -23.28
N ARG A 548 -19.77 -18.18 -24.26
CA ARG A 548 -21.21 -18.44 -24.12
C ARG A 548 -21.48 -19.60 -23.18
N SER A 549 -20.65 -20.64 -23.19
CA SER A 549 -20.79 -21.81 -22.30
C SER A 549 -20.44 -21.40 -20.85
N VAL A 550 -19.39 -20.60 -20.63
CA VAL A 550 -19.00 -20.14 -19.29
C VAL A 550 -20.05 -19.19 -18.71
N ASN A 551 -20.63 -18.30 -19.51
CA ASN A 551 -21.69 -17.38 -19.06
C ASN A 551 -23.01 -18.06 -18.68
N ARG A 552 -23.20 -19.32 -19.05
CA ARG A 552 -24.37 -20.13 -18.65
C ARG A 552 -24.13 -20.85 -17.31
N MET A 553 -22.89 -20.89 -16.80
CA MET A 553 -22.57 -21.45 -15.51
C MET A 553 -22.79 -20.40 -14.40
N HIS A 554 -23.16 -20.84 -13.22
CA HIS A 554 -23.27 -19.99 -12.05
C HIS A 554 -21.90 -19.92 -11.33
N ILE A 555 -21.07 -18.92 -11.65
CA ILE A 555 -19.73 -18.75 -11.07
C ILE A 555 -19.66 -17.41 -10.36
N GLY A 556 -19.50 -17.41 -9.04
CA GLY A 556 -19.46 -16.20 -8.23
C GLY A 556 -19.04 -16.46 -6.80
N THR A 557 -19.08 -15.40 -5.98
CA THR A 557 -18.95 -15.56 -4.53
C THR A 557 -20.26 -16.06 -3.93
N PHE A 558 -20.20 -16.63 -2.72
CA PHE A 558 -21.41 -17.06 -2.03
C PHE A 558 -22.47 -15.95 -1.96
N HIS A 559 -22.04 -14.72 -1.60
CA HIS A 559 -22.93 -13.56 -1.51
C HIS A 559 -23.55 -13.19 -2.87
N SER A 560 -22.74 -13.16 -3.95
CA SER A 560 -23.28 -12.81 -5.28
C SER A 560 -24.27 -13.84 -5.80
N LEU A 561 -24.03 -15.12 -5.56
CA LEU A 561 -24.95 -16.19 -6.00
C LEU A 561 -26.23 -16.23 -5.17
N CYS A 562 -26.19 -15.88 -3.86
CA CYS A 562 -27.40 -15.79 -3.05
C CYS A 562 -28.30 -14.59 -3.38
N LEU A 563 -27.79 -13.58 -4.09
CA LEU A 563 -28.59 -12.44 -4.56
C LEU A 563 -29.28 -12.74 -5.90
N ASP A 564 -28.82 -13.75 -6.64
CA ASP A 564 -29.38 -14.20 -7.93
C ASP A 564 -30.51 -15.25 -7.75
N PHE A 565 -30.76 -15.71 -6.52
CA PHE A 565 -31.86 -16.60 -6.12
C PHE A 565 -32.89 -15.84 -5.27
#